data_c72e57715481d6b2feaad509ef629e31
#
_entry.id   c72e57715481d6b2feaad509ef629e31
#
_cell.length_a   1.000
_cell.length_b   1.000
_cell.length_c   1.000
_cell.angle_alpha   90.00
_cell.angle_beta   90.00
_cell.angle_gamma   90.00
#
_symmetry.space_group_name_H-M   'P 1'
#
loop_
_entity.id
_entity.type
_entity.pdbx_description
1 polymer ?
#
loop_
_entity_poly.entity_id
_entity_poly.type
_entity_poly.pdbx_seq_one_letter_code
_entity_poly.pdbx_strand_id
1 'polypeptide(L)'
;MPERLPEFYTAVYRLVSRVPKGKVVTYGQVAALLGVPRAPRGVGTALRNLPRPLSKKVPWQRVINASGGISFRGDVIRVEEQRWLLEDEGIEFSRHGKVDLKKYRWVGPKRWKTPKWKTQL
;
A
#
# COMPACT_ATOMS: atom_id res chain seq x y z
N MET A 1 -21.43 5.09 -17.32
CA MET A 1 -21.09 5.63 -16.00
C MET A 1 -20.16 4.68 -15.26
N PRO A 2 -19.08 5.20 -14.74
CA PRO A 2 -18.20 4.33 -14.00
C PRO A 2 -18.88 3.81 -12.74
N GLU A 3 -18.62 2.56 -12.44
CA GLU A 3 -19.12 1.97 -11.22
C GLU A 3 -18.48 2.65 -10.02
N ARG A 4 -19.26 2.74 -8.96
CA ARG A 4 -18.77 3.28 -7.72
C ARG A 4 -17.76 2.30 -7.13
N LEU A 5 -16.59 2.80 -6.75
CA LEU A 5 -15.59 1.96 -6.12
C LEU A 5 -16.10 1.48 -4.76
N PRO A 6 -15.77 0.25 -4.37
CA PRO A 6 -16.09 -0.21 -3.03
C PRO A 6 -15.57 0.76 -1.98
N GLU A 7 -16.35 0.95 -0.94
CA GLU A 7 -16.00 1.85 0.17
C GLU A 7 -14.62 1.52 0.74
N PHE A 8 -14.33 0.22 0.88
CA PHE A 8 -13.02 -0.22 1.38
C PHE A 8 -11.88 0.23 0.48
N TYR A 9 -12.05 0.11 -0.84
CA TYR A 9 -11.00 0.51 -1.80
C TYR A 9 -10.70 2.00 -1.65
N THR A 10 -11.74 2.81 -1.58
CA THR A 10 -11.58 4.26 -1.41
C THR A 10 -10.81 4.58 -0.13
N ALA A 11 -11.11 3.88 0.95
CA ALA A 11 -10.41 4.07 2.21
C ALA A 11 -8.94 3.67 2.11
N VAL A 12 -8.63 2.56 1.43
CA VAL A 12 -7.25 2.14 1.18
C VAL A 12 -6.50 3.23 0.43
N TYR A 13 -7.07 3.74 -0.67
CA TYR A 13 -6.41 4.75 -1.49
C TYR A 13 -6.16 6.03 -0.70
N ARG A 14 -7.12 6.43 0.11
CA ARG A 14 -6.99 7.63 0.94
C ARG A 14 -5.86 7.50 1.94
N LEU A 15 -5.79 6.35 2.62
CA LEU A 15 -4.73 6.13 3.60
C LEU A 15 -3.36 6.03 2.95
N VAL A 16 -3.25 5.25 1.87
CA VAL A 16 -1.98 5.07 1.17
C VAL A 16 -1.47 6.39 0.62
N SER A 17 -2.36 7.27 0.22
CA SER A 17 -1.98 8.60 -0.28
C SER A 17 -1.29 9.46 0.78
N ARG A 18 -1.38 9.08 2.05
CA ARG A 18 -0.72 9.80 3.13
C ARG A 18 0.70 9.31 3.43
N VAL A 19 1.08 8.17 2.86
CA VAL A 19 2.44 7.63 3.06
C VAL A 19 3.42 8.55 2.35
N PRO A 20 4.39 9.13 3.06
CA PRO A 20 5.30 10.08 2.45
C PRO A 20 6.34 9.41 1.55
N LYS A 21 6.88 10.19 0.64
CA LYS A 21 7.98 9.75 -0.22
C LYS A 21 9.15 9.28 0.65
N GLY A 22 9.76 8.18 0.27
CA GLY A 22 10.89 7.63 1.01
C GLY A 22 10.50 6.75 2.19
N LYS A 23 9.21 6.48 2.35
CA LYS A 23 8.72 5.58 3.40
C LYS A 23 7.85 4.50 2.80
N VAL A 24 7.72 3.39 3.53
CA VAL A 24 6.88 2.28 3.12
C VAL A 24 5.95 1.88 4.26
N VAL A 25 4.86 1.22 3.91
CA VAL A 25 3.94 0.58 4.86
C VAL A 25 3.74 -0.86 4.43
N THR A 26 3.31 -1.69 5.36
CA THR A 26 2.94 -3.06 5.01
C THR A 26 1.44 -3.17 4.78
N TYR A 27 1.03 -4.21 4.05
CA TYR A 27 -0.40 -4.49 3.85
C TYR A 27 -1.13 -4.64 5.18
N GLY A 28 -0.48 -5.30 6.15
CA GLY A 28 -1.07 -5.47 7.47
C GLY A 28 -1.22 -4.16 8.23
N GLN A 29 -0.26 -3.27 8.09
CA GLN A 29 -0.31 -1.96 8.73
C GLN A 29 -1.49 -1.13 8.19
N VAL A 30 -1.68 -1.14 6.86
CA VAL A 30 -2.81 -0.45 6.24
C VAL A 30 -4.13 -1.04 6.74
N ALA A 31 -4.24 -2.38 6.74
CA ALA A 31 -5.45 -3.05 7.22
C ALA A 31 -5.76 -2.69 8.67
N ALA A 32 -4.74 -2.68 9.53
CA ALA A 32 -4.92 -2.34 10.94
C ALA A 32 -5.41 -0.91 11.12
N LEU A 33 -4.83 0.04 10.39
CA LEU A 33 -5.24 1.45 10.47
C LEU A 33 -6.67 1.64 9.98
N LEU A 34 -7.12 0.79 9.06
CA LEU A 34 -8.49 0.84 8.57
C LEU A 34 -9.48 0.09 9.48
N GLY A 35 -9.00 -0.48 10.58
CA GLY A 35 -9.86 -1.18 11.53
C GLY A 35 -10.23 -2.60 11.10
N VAL A 36 -9.52 -3.15 10.13
CA VAL A 36 -9.76 -4.52 9.62
C VAL A 36 -8.45 -5.29 9.55
N PRO A 37 -7.77 -5.50 10.70
CA PRO A 37 -6.43 -6.09 10.73
C PRO A 37 -6.33 -7.49 10.10
N ARG A 38 -7.46 -8.18 9.91
CA ARG A 38 -7.48 -9.51 9.30
C ARG A 38 -7.60 -9.46 7.78
N ALA A 39 -7.60 -8.25 7.17
CA ALA A 39 -7.83 -8.09 5.75
C ALA A 39 -6.65 -7.52 4.95
N PRO A 40 -5.39 -7.95 5.18
CA PRO A 40 -4.28 -7.44 4.37
C PRO A 40 -4.39 -7.85 2.90
N ARG A 41 -5.00 -9.00 2.62
CA ARG A 41 -5.26 -9.42 1.22
C ARG A 41 -6.21 -8.47 0.52
N GLY A 42 -7.20 -7.96 1.26
CA GLY A 42 -8.13 -6.98 0.71
C GLY A 42 -7.44 -5.69 0.31
N VAL A 43 -6.44 -5.27 1.08
CA VAL A 43 -5.61 -4.11 0.74
C VAL A 43 -4.89 -4.37 -0.59
N GLY A 44 -4.28 -5.55 -0.73
CA GLY A 44 -3.60 -5.92 -1.96
C GLY A 44 -4.54 -5.94 -3.17
N THR A 45 -5.75 -6.45 -2.99
CA THR A 45 -6.75 -6.48 -4.05
C THR A 45 -7.15 -5.07 -4.46
N ALA A 46 -7.36 -4.19 -3.48
CA ALA A 46 -7.70 -2.79 -3.77
C ALA A 46 -6.60 -2.12 -4.60
N LEU A 47 -5.34 -2.35 -4.25
CA LEU A 47 -4.22 -1.74 -4.98
C LEU A 47 -4.05 -2.32 -6.37
N ARG A 48 -4.30 -3.62 -6.56
CA ARG A 48 -4.25 -4.22 -7.89
C ARG A 48 -5.36 -3.68 -8.79
N ASN A 49 -6.47 -3.27 -8.20
CA ASN A 49 -7.62 -2.74 -8.94
C ASN A 49 -7.64 -1.21 -8.97
N LEU A 50 -6.52 -0.58 -8.65
CA LEU A 50 -6.42 0.87 -8.67
C LEU A 50 -6.69 1.40 -10.08
N PRO A 51 -7.71 2.25 -10.25
CA PRO A 51 -8.02 2.82 -11.56
C PRO A 51 -6.83 3.63 -12.11
N ARG A 52 -6.60 3.53 -13.41
CA ARG A 52 -5.50 4.23 -14.06
C ARG A 52 -5.42 5.72 -13.73
N PRO A 53 -6.53 6.47 -13.76
CA PRO A 53 -6.44 7.89 -13.44
C PRO A 53 -5.90 8.17 -12.05
N LEU A 54 -6.05 7.22 -11.11
CA LEU A 54 -5.57 7.37 -9.74
C LEU A 54 -4.16 6.83 -9.53
N SER A 55 -3.64 6.05 -10.48
CA SER A 55 -2.34 5.38 -10.30
C SER A 55 -1.18 6.35 -10.13
N LYS A 56 -1.31 7.57 -10.62
CA LYS A 56 -0.29 8.61 -10.45
C LYS A 56 -0.46 9.37 -9.14
N LYS A 57 -1.65 9.32 -8.55
CA LYS A 57 -1.97 10.07 -7.33
C LYS A 57 -1.83 9.23 -6.08
N VAL A 58 -2.06 7.92 -6.21
CA VAL A 58 -1.97 7.00 -5.08
C VAL A 58 -0.62 6.29 -5.16
N PRO A 59 0.27 6.51 -4.20
CA PRO A 59 1.62 5.90 -4.24
C PRO A 59 1.57 4.42 -3.83
N TRP A 60 0.92 3.60 -4.66
CA TRP A 60 0.73 2.18 -4.43
C TRP A 60 2.04 1.44 -4.19
N GLN A 61 3.14 1.92 -4.79
CA GLN A 61 4.45 1.30 -4.66
C GLN A 61 4.99 1.31 -3.23
N ARG A 62 4.44 2.17 -2.39
CA ARG A 62 4.89 2.29 -0.99
C ARG A 62 4.29 1.25 -0.07
N VAL A 63 3.46 0.33 -0.60
CA VAL A 63 2.88 -0.76 0.19
C VAL A 63 3.60 -2.06 -0.16
N ILE A 64 4.21 -2.68 0.84
CA ILE A 64 5.01 -3.91 0.67
C ILE A 64 4.58 -4.94 1.70
N ASN A 65 5.14 -6.16 1.59
CA ASN A 65 4.76 -7.22 2.51
C ASN A 65 5.50 -7.12 3.85
N ALA A 66 5.06 -7.91 4.82
CA ALA A 66 5.57 -7.84 6.19
C ALA A 66 7.05 -8.22 6.31
N SER A 67 7.62 -8.90 5.33
CA SER A 67 9.04 -9.25 5.34
C SER A 67 9.92 -8.20 4.68
N GLY A 68 9.33 -7.11 4.18
CA GLY A 68 10.05 -6.05 3.49
C GLY A 68 10.19 -6.27 2.00
N GLY A 69 9.54 -7.28 1.46
CA GLY A 69 9.60 -7.60 0.03
C GLY A 69 8.41 -7.11 -0.76
N ILE A 70 8.52 -7.20 -2.06
CA ILE A 70 7.46 -6.85 -2.99
C ILE A 70 6.62 -8.08 -3.32
N SER A 71 5.29 -7.95 -3.28
CA SER A 71 4.37 -9.05 -3.53
C SER A 71 3.38 -8.73 -4.64
N PHE A 72 3.76 -9.05 -5.87
CA PHE A 72 2.81 -9.09 -6.97
C PHE A 72 2.96 -10.45 -7.64
N ARG A 73 2.16 -11.40 -7.18
CA ARG A 73 2.23 -12.78 -7.67
C ARG A 73 2.19 -12.86 -9.19
N GLY A 74 3.24 -13.46 -9.78
CA GLY A 74 3.28 -13.72 -11.20
C GLY A 74 3.43 -12.51 -12.11
N ASP A 75 3.41 -11.29 -11.56
CA ASP A 75 3.54 -10.09 -12.35
C ASP A 75 4.96 -9.52 -12.19
N VAL A 76 5.88 -10.06 -12.96
CA VAL A 76 7.29 -9.67 -12.89
C VAL A 76 7.48 -8.20 -13.27
N ILE A 77 6.73 -7.73 -14.27
CA ILE A 77 6.83 -6.33 -14.71
C ILE A 77 6.43 -5.38 -13.61
N ARG A 78 5.34 -5.72 -12.91
CA ARG A 78 4.85 -4.89 -11.82
C ARG A 78 5.82 -4.88 -10.65
N VAL A 79 6.45 -6.01 -10.36
CA VAL A 79 7.48 -6.11 -9.32
C VAL A 79 8.66 -5.21 -9.63
N GLU A 80 9.17 -5.26 -10.86
CA GLU A 80 10.30 -4.44 -11.27
C GLU A 80 9.94 -2.95 -11.24
N GLU A 81 8.75 -2.60 -11.71
CA GLU A 81 8.27 -1.22 -11.70
C GLU A 81 8.20 -0.69 -10.26
N GLN A 82 7.63 -1.47 -9.37
CA GLN A 82 7.52 -1.06 -7.97
C GLN A 82 8.89 -0.85 -7.34
N ARG A 83 9.81 -1.77 -7.58
CA ARG A 83 11.16 -1.65 -7.05
C ARG A 83 11.85 -0.40 -7.59
N TRP A 84 11.75 -0.17 -8.88
CA TRP A 84 12.34 1.01 -9.51
C TRP A 84 11.79 2.30 -8.90
N LEU A 85 10.47 2.37 -8.73
CA LEU A 85 9.83 3.55 -8.13
C LEU A 85 10.34 3.81 -6.71
N LEU A 86 10.49 2.75 -5.92
CA LEU A 86 10.97 2.89 -4.54
C LEU A 86 12.45 3.28 -4.51
N GLU A 87 13.26 2.70 -5.38
CA GLU A 87 14.67 3.07 -5.46
C GLU A 87 14.83 4.54 -5.87
N ASP A 88 13.97 5.00 -6.77
CA ASP A 88 13.95 6.41 -7.18
C ASP A 88 13.59 7.34 -6.02
N GLU A 89 12.89 6.85 -5.02
CA GLU A 89 12.57 7.60 -3.80
C GLU A 89 13.68 7.54 -2.74
N GLY A 90 14.77 6.83 -3.03
CA GLY A 90 15.89 6.71 -2.10
C GLY A 90 15.83 5.49 -1.20
N ILE A 91 14.90 4.56 -1.45
CA ILE A 91 14.80 3.35 -0.65
C ILE A 91 15.76 2.30 -1.18
N GLU A 92 16.59 1.77 -0.29
CA GLU A 92 17.58 0.76 -0.64
C GLU A 92 17.01 -0.64 -0.40
N PHE A 93 17.28 -1.55 -1.34
CA PHE A 93 16.95 -2.96 -1.20
C PHE A 93 18.22 -3.75 -0.93
N SER A 94 18.12 -4.74 -0.05
CA SER A 94 19.22 -5.67 0.17
C SER A 94 19.42 -6.53 -1.07
N ARG A 95 20.51 -7.29 -1.10
CA ARG A 95 20.74 -8.23 -2.22
C ARG A 95 19.68 -9.31 -2.31
N HIS A 96 18.90 -9.51 -1.25
CA HIS A 96 17.78 -10.45 -1.25
C HIS A 96 16.46 -9.79 -1.62
N GLY A 97 16.49 -8.54 -2.08
CA GLY A 97 15.30 -7.82 -2.50
C GLY A 97 14.41 -7.36 -1.36
N LYS A 98 15.00 -7.09 -0.19
CA LYS A 98 14.24 -6.67 0.99
C LYS A 98 14.56 -5.24 1.39
N VAL A 99 13.53 -4.55 1.86
CA VAL A 99 13.64 -3.20 2.44
C VAL A 99 13.83 -3.35 3.96
N ASP A 100 14.70 -2.54 4.53
CA ASP A 100 14.88 -2.50 5.97
C ASP A 100 13.72 -1.74 6.59
N LEU A 101 12.76 -2.48 7.14
CA LEU A 101 11.57 -1.88 7.75
C LEU A 101 11.88 -1.01 8.96
N LYS A 102 12.97 -1.27 9.66
CA LYS A 102 13.37 -0.43 10.79
C LYS A 102 13.74 0.97 10.33
N LYS A 103 14.31 1.07 9.13
CA LYS A 103 14.75 2.34 8.57
C LYS A 103 13.66 3.07 7.82
N TYR A 104 12.86 2.34 7.03
CA TYR A 104 11.96 2.95 6.05
C TYR A 104 10.48 2.89 6.38
N ARG A 105 10.08 2.10 7.38
CA ARG A 105 8.65 1.96 7.66
C ARG A 105 8.07 3.25 8.22
N TRP A 106 6.96 3.67 7.61
CA TRP A 106 6.19 4.81 8.09
C TRP A 106 5.50 4.43 9.39
N VAL A 107 5.60 5.29 10.39
CA VAL A 107 4.99 5.00 11.71
C VAL A 107 3.48 5.23 11.72
N GLY A 108 2.95 5.78 10.64
CA GLY A 108 1.53 6.06 10.53
C GLY A 108 1.25 7.56 10.58
N PRO A 109 0.00 7.93 10.29
CA PRO A 109 -0.39 9.33 10.31
C PRO A 109 -0.47 9.84 11.75
N LYS A 110 -0.12 11.11 11.96
CA LYS A 110 -0.22 11.72 13.28
C LYS A 110 -1.66 11.82 13.75
N ARG A 111 -2.57 12.02 12.81
CA ARG A 111 -3.99 12.09 13.08
C ARG A 111 -4.71 11.24 12.05
N TRP A 112 -5.34 10.21 12.54
CA TRP A 112 -6.11 9.32 11.69
C TRP A 112 -7.30 8.81 12.44
N LYS A 113 -8.47 8.95 11.84
CA LYS A 113 -9.69 8.43 12.41
C LYS A 113 -10.05 7.16 11.65
N THR A 114 -10.03 6.04 12.36
CA THR A 114 -10.39 4.76 11.76
C THR A 114 -11.81 4.85 11.22
N PRO A 115 -12.02 4.46 9.95
CA PRO A 115 -13.35 4.51 9.36
C PRO A 115 -14.35 3.65 10.11
N LYS A 116 -15.59 4.10 10.15
CA LYS A 116 -16.70 3.29 10.62
C LYS A 116 -17.34 2.68 9.38
N TRP A 117 -17.31 1.38 9.30
CA TRP A 117 -17.82 0.70 8.13
C TRP A 117 -19.34 0.56 8.21
N LYS A 118 -20.02 0.89 7.12
CA LYS A 118 -21.48 0.76 7.04
C LYS A 118 -21.89 -0.69 6.87
N THR A 119 -21.01 -1.49 6.26
CA THR A 119 -21.22 -2.92 6.09
C THR A 119 -20.03 -3.65 6.68
N GLN A 120 -20.25 -4.87 7.17
CA GLN A 120 -19.15 -5.68 7.67
C GLN A 120 -18.29 -6.16 6.51
N LEU A 121 -16.99 -6.11 6.73
CA LEU A 121 -16.04 -6.59 5.74
C LEU A 121 -15.66 -8.04 5.98
#